data_1adfe57e4b7581e5c7dc7510bb32ddad
#
_entry.id   1adfe57e4b7581e5c7dc7510bb32ddad
#
_cell.length_a   1.000
_cell.length_b   1.000
_cell.length_c   1.000
_cell.angle_alpha   90.00
_cell.angle_beta   90.00
_cell.angle_gamma   90.00
#
_symmetry.space_group_name_H-M   'P 1'
#
loop_
_entity.id
_entity.type
_entity.pdbx_description
1 polymer ?
#
loop_
_entity_poly.entity_id
_entity_poly.type
_entity_poly.pdbx_seq_one_letter_code
_entity_poly.pdbx_strand_id
1 'polypeptide(L)' 'MADERIHNRIEELVAEEHVLYERAAEGALSETEHRRLESIKVGLDQCWDLLRQRRALREAGFDPSTAHARDPEVVEGYEQ' A
#
# COMPACT_ATOMS: atom_id res chain seq x y z
N MET A 1 3.56 -9.47 -10.58
CA MET A 1 3.12 -8.07 -10.82
C MET A 1 4.34 -7.22 -11.13
N ALA A 2 4.27 -6.40 -12.17
CA ALA A 2 5.39 -5.52 -12.55
C ALA A 2 5.46 -4.30 -11.62
N ASP A 3 6.65 -3.75 -11.42
CA ASP A 3 6.85 -2.57 -10.56
C ASP A 3 5.95 -1.41 -10.98
N GLU A 4 5.78 -1.19 -12.29
CA GLU A 4 4.92 -0.14 -12.81
C GLU A 4 3.48 -0.26 -12.33
N ARG A 5 2.93 -1.47 -12.30
CA ARG A 5 1.57 -1.70 -11.79
C ARG A 5 1.46 -1.42 -10.31
N ILE A 6 2.50 -1.76 -9.56
CA ILE A 6 2.54 -1.49 -8.12
C ILE A 6 2.58 0.02 -7.88
N HIS A 7 3.40 0.74 -8.63
CA HIS A 7 3.47 2.21 -8.53
C HIS A 7 2.14 2.87 -8.91
N ASN A 8 1.48 2.37 -9.97
CA ASN A 8 0.17 2.89 -10.37
C ASN A 8 -0.86 2.67 -9.26
N ARG A 9 -0.82 1.52 -8.60
CA ARG A 9 -1.73 1.23 -7.48
C ARG A 9 -1.46 2.16 -6.31
N ILE A 10 -0.20 2.43 -6.00
CA ILE A 10 0.19 3.37 -4.96
C ILE A 10 -0.37 4.75 -5.27
N GLU A 11 -0.22 5.24 -6.51
CA GLU A 11 -0.74 6.53 -6.93
C GLU A 11 -2.25 6.63 -6.75
N GLU A 12 -2.98 5.59 -7.14
CA GLU A 12 -4.44 5.54 -6.96
C GLU A 12 -4.83 5.62 -5.48
N LEU A 13 -4.15 4.84 -4.64
CA LEU A 13 -4.42 4.80 -3.21
C LEU A 13 -4.07 6.13 -2.53
N VAL A 14 -2.95 6.74 -2.91
CA VAL A 14 -2.54 8.04 -2.36
C VAL A 14 -3.54 9.13 -2.75
N ALA A 15 -4.02 9.11 -4.00
CA ALA A 15 -5.01 10.09 -4.46
C ALA A 15 -6.32 9.97 -3.64
N GLU A 16 -6.77 8.76 -3.41
CA GLU A 16 -7.97 8.52 -2.61
C GLU A 16 -7.77 8.90 -1.15
N GLU A 17 -6.61 8.59 -0.59
CA GLU A 17 -6.24 8.99 0.77
C GLU A 17 -6.29 10.51 0.93
N HIS A 18 -5.76 11.22 -0.04
CA HIS A 18 -5.76 12.69 -0.04
C HIS A 18 -7.17 13.26 0.00
N VAL A 19 -8.07 12.71 -0.81
CA VAL A 19 -9.48 13.13 -0.81
C VAL A 19 -10.11 12.93 0.56
N LEU A 20 -9.84 11.79 1.20
CA LEU A 20 -10.39 11.49 2.52
C LEU A 20 -9.83 12.44 3.60
N TYR A 21 -8.56 12.79 3.51
CA TYR A 21 -7.97 13.76 4.45
C TYR A 21 -8.55 15.16 4.25
N GLU A 22 -8.84 15.56 3.01
CA GLU A 22 -9.50 16.84 2.74
C GLU A 22 -10.91 16.86 3.34
N ARG A 23 -11.63 15.75 3.20
CA ARG A 23 -12.97 15.63 3.80
C ARG A 23 -12.91 15.69 5.32
N ALA A 24 -11.90 15.07 5.93
CA ALA A 24 -11.71 15.11 7.37
C ALA A 24 -11.45 16.53 7.88
N ALA A 25 -10.77 17.33 7.09
CA ALA A 25 -10.50 18.74 7.44
C ALA A 25 -11.77 19.59 7.39
N GLU A 26 -12.76 19.20 6.59
CA GLU A 26 -14.05 19.92 6.47
C GLU A 26 -15.07 19.47 7.50
N GLY A 27 -14.90 18.31 8.10
CA GLY A 27 -15.82 17.75 9.08
C GLY A 27 -15.45 16.32 9.44
N ALA A 28 -16.25 15.69 10.28
CA ALA A 28 -15.98 14.32 10.69
C ALA A 28 -16.22 13.35 9.54
N LEU A 29 -15.34 12.36 9.39
CA LEU A 29 -15.52 11.28 8.44
C LEU A 29 -16.63 10.34 8.94
N SER A 30 -17.40 9.77 8.02
CA SER A 30 -18.33 8.70 8.35
C SER A 30 -17.55 7.44 8.74
N GLU A 31 -18.23 6.48 9.36
CA GLU A 31 -17.59 5.20 9.69
C GLU A 31 -17.09 4.47 8.45
N THR A 32 -17.87 4.51 7.37
CA THR A 32 -17.48 3.92 6.09
C THR A 32 -16.21 4.57 5.55
N GLU A 33 -16.12 5.89 5.65
CA GLU A 33 -14.94 6.63 5.21
C GLU A 33 -13.70 6.30 6.07
N HIS A 34 -13.87 6.17 7.37
CA HIS A 34 -12.80 5.73 8.26
C HIS A 34 -12.29 4.33 7.90
N ARG A 35 -13.19 3.40 7.64
CA ARG A 35 -12.83 2.04 7.22
C ARG A 35 -12.08 2.04 5.89
N ARG A 36 -12.53 2.89 4.96
CA ARG A 36 -11.86 3.02 3.67
C ARG A 36 -10.45 3.55 3.85
N LEU A 37 -10.26 4.56 4.69
CA LEU A 37 -8.95 5.12 4.97
C LEU A 37 -7.99 4.07 5.56
N GLU A 38 -8.48 3.26 6.50
CA GLU A 38 -7.67 2.17 7.07
C GLU A 38 -7.31 1.13 6.00
N SER A 39 -8.26 0.78 5.13
CA SER A 39 -8.02 -0.14 4.02
C SER A 39 -6.95 0.39 3.06
N ILE A 40 -6.96 1.69 2.79
CA ILE A 40 -5.97 2.34 1.94
C ILE A 40 -4.58 2.25 2.57
N LYS A 41 -4.46 2.51 3.86
CA LYS A 41 -3.18 2.42 4.58
C LYS A 41 -2.60 1.01 4.50
N VAL A 42 -3.43 0.01 4.73
CA VAL A 42 -3.02 -1.39 4.61
C VAL A 42 -2.57 -1.70 3.18
N GLY A 43 -3.34 -1.26 2.18
CA GLY A 43 -3.00 -1.45 0.77
C GLY A 43 -1.68 -0.80 0.39
N LEU A 44 -1.41 0.40 0.90
CA LEU A 44 -0.14 1.09 0.67
C LEU A 44 1.03 0.32 1.28
N ASP A 45 0.88 -0.16 2.51
CA ASP A 45 1.92 -0.95 3.17
C ASP A 45 2.24 -2.22 2.37
N GLN A 46 1.20 -2.90 1.87
CA GLN A 46 1.37 -4.09 1.03
C GLN A 46 2.09 -3.77 -0.27
N CYS A 47 1.77 -2.64 -0.91
CA CYS A 47 2.43 -2.21 -2.14
C CYS A 47 3.91 -1.93 -1.90
N TRP A 48 4.24 -1.20 -0.83
CA TRP A 48 5.63 -0.92 -0.50
C TRP A 48 6.40 -2.20 -0.17
N ASP A 49 5.76 -3.13 0.55
CA ASP A 49 6.37 -4.43 0.84
C ASP A 49 6.67 -5.22 -0.44
N LEU A 50 5.72 -5.23 -1.39
CA LEU A 50 5.95 -5.89 -2.68
C LEU A 50 7.15 -5.30 -3.42
N LEU A 51 7.28 -3.99 -3.44
CA LEU A 51 8.42 -3.33 -4.08
C LEU A 51 9.73 -3.72 -3.40
N ARG A 52 9.75 -3.79 -2.07
CA ARG A 52 10.93 -4.23 -1.33
C ARG A 52 11.27 -5.68 -1.65
N GLN A 53 10.29 -6.57 -1.71
CA GLN A 53 10.50 -7.97 -2.08
C GLN A 53 11.08 -8.11 -3.48
N ARG A 54 10.50 -7.39 -4.45
CA ARG A 54 10.96 -7.43 -5.84
C ARG A 54 12.38 -6.94 -5.97
N ARG A 55 12.71 -5.87 -5.26
CA ARG A 55 14.07 -5.32 -5.24
C ARG A 55 15.06 -6.33 -4.66
N ALA A 56 14.72 -6.93 -3.53
CA ALA A 56 15.56 -7.93 -2.88
C ALA A 56 15.80 -9.14 -3.79
N LEU A 57 14.76 -9.60 -4.48
CA LEU A 57 14.88 -10.73 -5.41
C LEU A 57 15.80 -10.39 -6.58
N ARG A 58 15.66 -9.19 -7.18
CA ARG A 58 16.55 -8.76 -8.25
C ARG A 58 18.00 -8.69 -7.81
N GLU A 59 18.25 -8.13 -6.62
CA GLU A 59 19.61 -8.02 -6.08
C GLU A 59 20.23 -9.37 -5.78
N ALA A 60 19.42 -10.37 -5.42
CA ALA A 60 19.86 -11.74 -5.17
C ALA A 60 19.94 -12.59 -6.44
N GLY A 61 19.56 -12.05 -7.60
CA GLY A 61 19.59 -12.79 -8.87
C GLY A 61 18.39 -13.68 -9.10
N PHE A 62 17.31 -13.50 -8.33
CA PHE A 62 16.06 -14.25 -8.50
C PHE A 62 15.04 -13.46 -9.32
N ASP A 63 14.00 -14.17 -9.76
CA ASP A 63 12.93 -13.57 -10.55
C ASP A 63 11.99 -12.75 -9.63
N PRO A 64 11.90 -11.41 -9.85
CA PRO A 64 11.01 -10.58 -9.04
C PRO A 64 9.54 -10.97 -9.15
N SER A 65 9.12 -11.64 -10.21
CA SER A 65 7.73 -12.05 -10.38
C SER A 65 7.25 -13.05 -9.32
N THR A 66 8.16 -13.64 -8.54
CA THR A 66 7.81 -14.53 -7.45
C THR A 66 7.37 -13.79 -6.19
N ALA A 67 7.56 -12.48 -6.12
CA ALA A 67 7.10 -11.67 -5.00
C ALA A 67 5.56 -11.69 -4.93
N HIS A 68 5.03 -11.69 -3.72
CA HIS A 68 3.58 -11.70 -3.51
C HIS A 68 3.21 -10.85 -2.29
N ALA A 69 1.97 -10.39 -2.26
CA ALA A 69 1.48 -9.61 -1.13
C ALA A 69 1.48 -10.45 0.14
N ARG A 70 2.05 -9.89 1.21
CA ARG A 70 2.08 -10.54 2.52
C ARG A 70 0.86 -10.16 3.33
N ASP A 71 0.61 -10.95 4.36
CA ASP A 71 -0.45 -10.66 5.32
C ASP A 71 -0.24 -9.25 5.91
N PRO A 72 -1.31 -8.44 6.03
CA PRO A 72 -1.19 -7.09 6.59
C PRO A 72 -0.51 -7.02 7.95
N GLU A 73 -0.72 -8.00 8.81
CA GLU A 73 -0.09 -8.03 10.14
C GLU A 73 1.43 -8.12 10.03
N VAL A 74 1.94 -8.88 9.06
CA VAL A 74 3.38 -9.00 8.83
C VAL A 74 3.95 -7.68 8.30
N VAL A 75 3.26 -7.06 7.35
CA VAL A 75 3.72 -5.81 6.72
C VAL A 75 3.73 -4.67 7.73
N GLU A 76 2.69 -4.54 8.53
CA GLU A 76 2.58 -3.49 9.54
C GLU A 76 3.67 -3.63 10.61
N GLY A 77 4.10 -4.85 10.89
CA GLY A 77 5.19 -5.11 11.84
C GLY A 77 6.53 -4.50 11.41
N TYR A 78 6.75 -4.31 10.12
CA TYR A 78 7.99 -3.73 9.60
C TYR A 78 8.15 -2.24 9.91
N GLU A 79 7.07 -1.55 10.15
CA GLU A 79 7.07 -0.11 10.37
C GLU A 79 7.38 0.28 11.82
N GLN A 80 7.47 -0.70 12.66
CA GLN A 80 7.76 -0.48 14.08
C GLN A 80 9.29 -0.59 14.40
#